data_49226f70b9372ecc273712774c7447d9
#
_entry.id   49226f70b9372ecc273712774c7447d9
#
_cell.length_a   1.000
_cell.length_b   1.000
_cell.length_c   1.000
_cell.angle_alpha   90.00
_cell.angle_beta   90.00
_cell.angle_gamma   90.00
#
_symmetry.space_group_name_H-M   'P 1'
#
loop_
_entity.id
_entity.type
_entity.pdbx_description
1 polymer ?
#
loop_
_entity_poly.entity_id
_entity_poly.type
_entity_poly.pdbx_seq_one_letter_code
_entity_poly.pdbx_strand_id
1 'polypeptide(L)'
;MLMKWSVGIEAEGDRIMKLEEVVELADAVAPISGIATGIGTNRYGAQVVVFADNREEAIKKGKEHFASAVQKAGLPVYPIVRVEAISEDEDAADDDLL
;
A
#
# COMPACT_ATOMS: atom_id res chain seq x y z
N MET A 1 3.28 17.52 -14.21
CA MET A 1 2.57 16.45 -14.93
C MET A 1 2.37 15.26 -14.03
N LEU A 2 1.13 14.77 -13.93
CA LEU A 2 0.84 13.62 -13.07
C LEU A 2 1.38 12.33 -13.69
N MET A 3 2.11 11.57 -12.89
CA MET A 3 2.59 10.25 -13.26
C MET A 3 1.89 9.20 -12.39
N LYS A 4 1.82 8.00 -12.90
CA LYS A 4 1.27 6.85 -12.18
C LYS A 4 2.36 6.24 -11.29
N TRP A 5 2.04 6.04 -10.02
CA TRP A 5 2.96 5.48 -9.03
C TRP A 5 2.35 4.27 -8.36
N SER A 6 3.18 3.27 -8.12
CA SER A 6 2.84 2.13 -7.27
C SER A 6 3.47 2.38 -5.90
N VAL A 7 2.65 2.46 -4.85
CA VAL A 7 3.11 2.74 -3.50
C VAL A 7 2.84 1.54 -2.61
N GLY A 8 3.90 0.95 -2.07
CA GLY A 8 3.82 -0.15 -1.12
C GLY A 8 4.02 0.35 0.29
N ILE A 9 3.11 -0.01 1.20
CA ILE A 9 3.13 0.44 2.58
C ILE A 9 2.94 -0.77 3.48
N GLU A 10 3.79 -0.89 4.52
CA GLU A 10 3.65 -1.93 5.55
C GLU A 10 3.59 -1.30 6.93
N ALA A 11 2.71 -1.85 7.76
CA ALA A 11 2.59 -1.50 9.18
C ALA A 11 2.85 -2.74 10.01
N GLU A 12 3.49 -2.58 11.15
CA GLU A 12 3.86 -3.68 12.04
C GLU A 12 3.25 -3.48 13.42
N GLY A 13 2.63 -4.51 13.95
CA GLY A 13 1.99 -4.49 15.25
C GLY A 13 2.47 -5.61 16.16
N ASP A 14 1.69 -5.88 17.19
CA ASP A 14 2.03 -6.80 18.26
C ASP A 14 1.26 -8.12 18.22
N ARG A 15 0.48 -8.36 17.17
CA ARG A 15 -0.24 -9.62 17.01
C ARG A 15 -0.26 -10.08 15.56
N ILE A 16 -0.47 -11.38 15.39
CA ILE A 16 -0.56 -11.98 14.06
C ILE A 16 -1.89 -11.59 13.42
N MET A 17 -1.84 -11.16 12.16
CA MET A 17 -3.02 -10.79 11.40
C MET A 17 -3.78 -12.04 10.95
N LYS A 18 -5.09 -12.01 11.11
CA LYS A 18 -5.97 -13.10 10.70
C LYS A 18 -6.32 -12.95 9.21
N LEU A 19 -6.63 -14.08 8.58
CA LEU A 19 -7.05 -14.10 7.18
C LEU A 19 -8.21 -13.12 6.92
N GLU A 20 -9.20 -13.12 7.80
CA GLU A 20 -10.38 -12.26 7.67
C GLU A 20 -10.01 -10.78 7.65
N GLU A 21 -9.03 -10.40 8.46
CA GLU A 21 -8.55 -9.02 8.52
C GLU A 21 -7.86 -8.60 7.23
N VAL A 22 -7.04 -9.48 6.66
CA VAL A 22 -6.36 -9.20 5.40
C VAL A 22 -7.36 -9.15 4.25
N VAL A 23 -8.38 -10.01 4.25
CA VAL A 23 -9.46 -9.98 3.26
C VAL A 23 -10.23 -8.66 3.32
N GLU A 24 -10.55 -8.18 4.52
CA GLU A 24 -11.21 -6.87 4.69
C GLU A 24 -10.36 -5.73 4.15
N LEU A 25 -9.04 -5.79 4.39
CA LEU A 25 -8.12 -4.79 3.84
C LEU A 25 -8.07 -4.88 2.32
N ALA A 26 -8.02 -6.09 1.77
CA ALA A 26 -8.03 -6.29 0.31
C ALA A 26 -9.27 -5.68 -0.33
N ASP A 27 -10.44 -5.87 0.29
CA ASP A 27 -11.69 -5.29 -0.19
C ASP A 27 -11.65 -3.75 -0.12
N ALA A 28 -11.04 -3.21 0.94
CA ALA A 28 -10.96 -1.77 1.13
C ALA A 28 -10.03 -1.09 0.11
N VAL A 29 -8.97 -1.77 -0.34
CA VAL A 29 -8.03 -1.20 -1.30
C VAL A 29 -8.35 -1.56 -2.77
N ALA A 30 -9.25 -2.49 -3.01
CA ALA A 30 -9.62 -2.90 -4.36
C ALA A 30 -10.07 -1.72 -5.24
N PRO A 31 -10.89 -0.77 -4.76
CA PRO A 31 -11.32 0.37 -5.58
C PRO A 31 -10.19 1.29 -6.04
N ILE A 32 -9.04 1.25 -5.39
CA ILE A 32 -7.87 2.06 -5.73
C ILE A 32 -6.76 1.20 -6.36
N SER A 33 -7.12 0.09 -6.96
CA SER A 33 -6.20 -0.86 -7.60
C SER A 33 -5.16 -1.40 -6.63
N GLY A 34 -5.57 -1.63 -5.37
CA GLY A 34 -4.65 -2.07 -4.33
C GLY A 34 -4.64 -3.58 -4.14
N ILE A 35 -3.52 -4.05 -3.60
CA ILE A 35 -3.33 -5.45 -3.22
C ILE A 35 -2.91 -5.46 -1.76
N ALA A 36 -3.60 -6.25 -0.93
CA ALA A 36 -3.27 -6.36 0.49
C ALA A 36 -2.36 -7.56 0.76
N THR A 37 -1.54 -7.44 1.81
CA THR A 37 -0.63 -8.49 2.24
C THR A 37 -0.67 -8.63 3.76
N GLY A 38 -0.08 -9.71 4.29
CA GLY A 38 0.12 -9.83 5.73
C GLY A 38 -0.42 -11.07 6.41
N ILE A 39 -0.96 -12.02 5.67
CA ILE A 39 -1.53 -13.25 6.27
C ILE A 39 -0.46 -14.00 7.05
N GLY A 40 -0.76 -14.35 8.30
CA GLY A 40 0.12 -15.17 9.13
C GLY A 40 1.32 -14.44 9.72
N THR A 41 1.34 -13.11 9.63
CA THR A 41 2.41 -12.30 10.20
C THR A 41 1.86 -11.22 11.12
N ASN A 42 2.74 -10.53 11.85
CA ASN A 42 2.36 -9.36 12.66
C ASN A 42 2.37 -8.07 11.85
N ARG A 43 2.48 -8.17 10.55
CA ARG A 43 2.46 -7.02 9.62
C ARG A 43 1.26 -7.13 8.71
N TYR A 44 0.73 -5.99 8.35
CA TYR A 44 -0.19 -5.90 7.24
C TYR A 44 0.24 -4.76 6.34
N GLY A 45 -0.10 -4.86 5.08
CA GLY A 45 0.30 -3.84 4.14
C GLY A 45 -0.59 -3.85 2.92
N ALA A 46 -0.35 -2.89 2.07
CA ALA A 46 -1.03 -2.81 0.79
C ALA A 46 -0.13 -2.11 -0.22
N GLN A 47 -0.30 -2.49 -1.48
CA GLN A 47 0.28 -1.79 -2.60
C GLN A 47 -0.86 -1.10 -3.33
N VAL A 48 -0.77 0.21 -3.47
CA VAL A 48 -1.83 1.03 -4.09
C VAL A 48 -1.27 1.83 -5.24
N VAL A 49 -2.15 2.19 -6.18
CA VAL A 49 -1.79 3.01 -7.33
C VAL A 49 -2.29 4.44 -7.09
N VAL A 50 -1.38 5.41 -7.24
CA VAL A 50 -1.71 6.83 -7.12
C VAL A 50 -1.14 7.60 -8.28
N PHE A 51 -1.68 8.79 -8.54
CA PHE A 51 -1.16 9.73 -9.51
C PHE A 51 -0.57 10.92 -8.79
N ALA A 52 0.69 11.24 -9.09
CA ALA A 52 1.41 12.30 -8.42
C ALA A 52 2.49 12.90 -9.32
N ASP A 53 2.90 14.13 -9.03
CA ASP A 53 3.95 14.82 -9.78
C ASP A 53 5.35 14.33 -9.39
N ASN A 54 5.52 13.84 -8.18
CA ASN A 54 6.81 13.39 -7.66
C ASN A 54 6.63 12.31 -6.61
N ARG A 55 7.74 11.73 -6.16
CA ARG A 55 7.74 10.63 -5.19
C ARG A 55 7.17 11.04 -3.83
N GLU A 56 7.52 12.21 -3.35
CA GLU A 56 7.03 12.69 -2.04
C GLU A 56 5.52 12.81 -2.03
N GLU A 57 4.94 13.34 -3.09
CA GLU A 57 3.49 13.46 -3.23
C GLU A 57 2.86 12.07 -3.37
N ALA A 58 3.49 11.16 -4.09
CA ALA A 58 3.01 9.79 -4.25
C ALA A 58 2.95 9.08 -2.89
N ILE A 59 4.00 9.22 -2.09
CA ILE A 59 4.07 8.63 -0.75
C ILE A 59 2.97 9.21 0.14
N LYS A 60 2.77 10.51 0.10
CA LYS A 60 1.73 11.18 0.90
C LYS A 60 0.35 10.65 0.53
N LYS A 61 0.04 10.59 -0.75
CA LYS A 61 -1.25 10.07 -1.24
C LYS A 61 -1.42 8.60 -0.90
N GLY A 62 -0.37 7.80 -1.06
CA GLY A 62 -0.39 6.39 -0.73
C GLY A 62 -0.69 6.15 0.75
N LYS A 63 -0.05 6.92 1.64
CA LYS A 63 -0.29 6.83 3.08
C LYS A 63 -1.72 7.22 3.43
N GLU A 64 -2.26 8.25 2.79
CA GLU A 64 -3.64 8.68 3.02
C GLU A 64 -4.63 7.59 2.61
N HIS A 65 -4.43 6.98 1.45
CA HIS A 65 -5.26 5.88 0.97
C HIS A 65 -5.14 4.66 1.89
N PHE A 66 -3.93 4.35 2.33
CA PHE A 66 -3.69 3.23 3.23
C PHE A 66 -4.39 3.44 4.58
N ALA A 67 -4.24 4.61 5.17
CA ALA A 67 -4.89 4.93 6.45
C ALA A 67 -6.41 4.86 6.35
N SER A 68 -6.97 5.36 5.24
CA SER A 68 -8.40 5.29 4.99
C SER A 68 -8.86 3.83 4.84
N ALA A 69 -8.10 3.01 4.13
CA ALA A 69 -8.42 1.59 3.94
C ALA A 69 -8.36 0.82 5.27
N VAL A 70 -7.35 1.08 6.09
CA VAL A 70 -7.20 0.45 7.41
C VAL A 70 -8.41 0.79 8.29
N GLN A 71 -8.83 2.04 8.29
CA GLN A 71 -9.98 2.49 9.06
C GLN A 71 -11.26 1.82 8.55
N LYS A 72 -11.43 1.78 7.24
CA LYS A 72 -12.59 1.16 6.60
C LYS A 72 -12.68 -0.34 6.87
N ALA A 73 -11.54 -1.02 6.90
CA ALA A 73 -11.45 -2.44 7.19
C ALA A 73 -11.59 -2.77 8.68
N GLY A 74 -11.56 -1.76 9.55
CA GLY A 74 -11.67 -1.95 10.99
C GLY A 74 -10.43 -2.55 11.64
N LEU A 75 -9.27 -2.38 11.02
CA LEU A 75 -8.01 -2.90 11.55
C LEU A 75 -7.41 -1.97 12.60
N PRO A 76 -6.60 -2.51 13.53
CA PRO A 76 -5.87 -1.66 14.46
C PRO A 76 -4.87 -0.78 13.70
N VAL A 77 -4.68 0.44 14.19
CA VAL A 77 -3.72 1.38 13.60
C VAL A 77 -2.33 1.08 14.14
N TYR A 78 -1.49 0.51 13.30
CA TYR A 78 -0.10 0.19 13.65
C TYR A 78 0.84 1.20 12.98
N PRO A 79 2.04 1.42 13.56
CA PRO A 79 3.02 2.30 12.94
C PRO A 79 3.48 1.75 11.59
N ILE A 80 3.64 2.66 10.64
CA ILE A 80 4.16 2.31 9.32
C ILE A 80 5.66 2.09 9.45
N VAL A 81 6.15 0.92 9.02
CA VAL A 81 7.56 0.56 9.10
C VAL A 81 8.25 0.55 7.74
N ARG A 82 7.48 0.57 6.67
CA ARG A 82 8.05 0.59 5.32
C ARG A 82 7.13 1.31 4.36
N VAL A 83 7.71 2.16 3.53
CA VAL A 83 7.02 2.82 2.42
C VAL A 83 7.95 2.80 1.20
N GLU A 84 7.43 2.39 0.06
CA GLU A 84 8.16 2.38 -1.18
C GLU A 84 7.27 2.90 -2.29
N ALA A 85 7.79 3.80 -3.10
CA ALA A 85 7.05 4.35 -4.24
C ALA A 85 7.88 4.18 -5.52
N ILE A 86 7.27 3.57 -6.52
CA ILE A 86 7.91 3.30 -7.81
C ILE A 86 7.03 3.90 -8.90
N SER A 87 7.60 4.73 -9.75
CA SER A 87 6.86 5.29 -10.88
C SER A 87 6.76 4.29 -12.02
N GLU A 88 5.77 4.47 -12.86
CA GLU A 88 5.58 3.64 -14.05
C GLU A 88 6.81 3.68 -14.97
N ASP A 89 7.47 4.83 -15.06
CA ASP A 89 8.69 4.99 -15.87
C ASP A 89 9.84 4.14 -15.30
N GLU A 90 9.97 4.06 -13.99
CA GLU A 90 10.98 3.23 -13.33
C GLU A 90 10.72 1.75 -13.59
N ASP A 91 9.46 1.32 -13.53
CA ASP A 91 9.06 -0.06 -13.85
C ASP A 91 9.38 -0.40 -15.30
N ALA A 92 9.08 0.48 -16.23
CA ALA A 92 9.38 0.27 -17.64
C ALA A 92 10.89 0.16 -17.88
N ALA A 93 11.70 0.96 -17.20
CA ALA A 93 13.14 0.89 -17.29
C ALA A 93 13.69 -0.44 -16.76
N ASP A 94 13.13 -0.95 -15.66
CA ASP A 94 13.50 -2.24 -15.10
C ASP A 94 13.16 -3.38 -16.05
N ASP A 95 12.00 -3.34 -16.68
CA ASP A 95 11.58 -4.33 -17.66
C ASP A 95 12.53 -4.36 -18.87
N ASP A 96 13.02 -3.22 -19.31
CA ASP A 96 13.96 -3.12 -20.41
C ASP A 96 15.31 -3.76 -20.10
N LEU A 97 15.67 -3.86 -18.83
CA LEU A 97 16.92 -4.47 -18.39
C LEU A 97 16.85 -6.00 -18.35
N LEU A 98 15.67 -6.55 -18.42
CA LEU A 98 15.46 -7.99 -18.41
C LEU A 98 15.46 -8.56 -19.83
#